data_d03c5037c3eee08b1311171f66cde6a1
#
_entry.id   d03c5037c3eee08b1311171f66cde6a1
#
_cell.length_a   1.000
_cell.length_b   1.000
_cell.length_c   1.000
_cell.angle_alpha   90.00
_cell.angle_beta   90.00
_cell.angle_gamma   90.00
#
_symmetry.space_group_name_H-M   'P 1'
#
loop_
_entity.id
_entity.type
_entity.pdbx_description
1 polymer ?
#
loop_
_entity_poly.entity_id
_entity_poly.type
_entity_poly.pdbx_seq_one_letter_code
_entity_poly.pdbx_strand_id
1 'polypeptide(L)'
;MNMDVIVSLCKRRGFIFQSSEIYGGTGAAWDYGPLGVELKNNIKRVWWRDFVQQRDDMVGLDAAILMQQTVWRASGHVDNFTDPMVDCRECRRRFRADKVDETDWTHYCAATKGNKFTIKAGEPCKHCGERRTLCPECGKGELTAPRQFNLMFKTFMGPVEEEAAVTYLRPETAQGIFVNFDNVLQTTRRKLPFGIAQIGKAFRNEITPGNFIFRTREFEQMEIEYFVNPHEQLDGRPADEAWHDRWIADCRAWFTRYGLDPANVKLHEHAADELAHYSKRTVDLLYRFPMGWSELMGIANRTDFDLKQHAKFSGKSLTWFDEERKEHLVPYVIEPSAGVDRALLAFLLDAYREEQVRGEKRVVLRFHPELAPIKIAVLPLLKKRADIVATCHELRSRLARRWVTLYDDTAAIGRLYRRQDEVGTPFCVTVDVKTVGDADKGESGDGKVTIRERDSMEQIRVPLADLEAVFGRVLDGGAEWAEAAAAYPRSDG
;
A
#
# COMPACT_ATOMS: atom_id res chain seq x y z
N MET A 1 -13.67 -7.91 10.22
CA MET A 1 -12.57 -7.49 11.16
C MET A 1 -12.84 -6.06 11.58
N ASN A 2 -12.49 -5.64 12.82
CA ASN A 2 -12.63 -4.25 13.29
C ASN A 2 -11.31 -3.50 13.05
N MET A 3 -11.36 -2.27 12.53
CA MET A 3 -10.19 -1.40 12.33
C MET A 3 -9.42 -1.14 13.63
N ASP A 4 -10.11 -0.98 14.76
CA ASP A 4 -9.48 -0.69 16.07
C ASP A 4 -8.51 -1.79 16.52
N VAL A 5 -8.79 -3.05 16.16
CA VAL A 5 -7.90 -4.19 16.46
C VAL A 5 -6.57 -4.03 15.72
N ILE A 6 -6.64 -3.67 14.44
CA ILE A 6 -5.43 -3.45 13.61
C ILE A 6 -4.66 -2.22 14.07
N VAL A 7 -5.34 -1.11 14.35
CA VAL A 7 -4.70 0.12 14.88
C VAL A 7 -3.98 -0.18 16.20
N SER A 8 -4.64 -0.88 17.13
CA SER A 8 -4.05 -1.28 18.40
C SER A 8 -2.83 -2.19 18.22
N LEU A 9 -2.92 -3.17 17.31
CA LEU A 9 -1.79 -4.05 16.98
C LEU A 9 -0.61 -3.26 16.41
N CYS A 10 -0.89 -2.38 15.43
CA CYS A 10 0.13 -1.56 14.77
C CYS A 10 0.87 -0.68 15.77
N LYS A 11 0.15 0.01 16.66
CA LYS A 11 0.74 0.84 17.71
C LYS A 11 1.57 0.02 18.69
N ARG A 12 1.01 -1.08 19.23
CA ARG A 12 1.68 -1.91 20.23
C ARG A 12 2.94 -2.62 19.69
N ARG A 13 2.95 -2.97 18.41
CA ARG A 13 4.06 -3.72 17.78
C ARG A 13 5.01 -2.85 16.95
N GLY A 14 4.78 -1.55 16.89
CA GLY A 14 5.69 -0.64 16.19
C GLY A 14 5.60 -0.70 14.68
N PHE A 15 4.39 -0.90 14.15
CA PHE A 15 4.14 -0.76 12.72
C PHE A 15 3.84 0.69 12.34
N ILE A 16 2.88 1.32 13.00
CA ILE A 16 2.40 2.64 12.62
C ILE A 16 2.04 3.44 13.88
N PHE A 17 2.48 4.69 13.90
CA PHE A 17 2.22 5.66 14.95
C PHE A 17 1.54 6.90 14.37
N GLN A 18 0.79 7.63 15.18
CA GLN A 18 0.32 8.95 14.78
C GLN A 18 1.50 9.91 14.70
N SER A 19 1.61 10.67 13.62
CA SER A 19 2.70 11.63 13.47
C SER A 19 2.57 12.74 14.52
N SER A 20 3.71 13.11 15.12
CA SER A 20 3.79 14.13 16.17
C SER A 20 2.91 13.83 17.40
N GLU A 21 2.74 12.56 17.78
CA GLU A 21 1.85 12.11 18.86
C GLU A 21 2.13 12.82 20.19
N ILE A 22 3.38 13.13 20.48
CA ILE A 22 3.78 13.83 21.72
C ILE A 22 3.19 15.25 21.85
N TYR A 23 2.74 15.84 20.73
CA TYR A 23 2.08 17.15 20.67
C TYR A 23 0.58 17.04 20.38
N GLY A 24 -0.01 15.85 20.57
CA GLY A 24 -1.43 15.60 20.29
C GLY A 24 -1.70 15.10 18.87
N GLY A 25 -0.67 14.95 18.08
CA GLY A 25 -0.74 14.43 16.72
C GLY A 25 -1.16 15.45 15.67
N THR A 26 -0.81 15.17 14.42
CA THR A 26 -1.29 15.89 13.24
C THR A 26 -2.35 15.06 12.56
N GLY A 27 -3.55 15.59 12.37
CA GLY A 27 -4.67 14.83 11.78
C GLY A 27 -4.31 14.24 10.41
N ALA A 28 -4.49 12.92 10.27
CA ALA A 28 -4.24 12.16 9.04
C ALA A 28 -2.81 12.22 8.48
N ALA A 29 -1.84 12.32 9.37
CA ALA A 29 -0.43 12.05 9.10
C ALA A 29 0.04 10.92 10.01
N TRP A 30 0.80 9.98 9.44
CA TRP A 30 1.22 8.76 10.12
C TRP A 30 2.70 8.49 9.91
N ASP A 31 3.36 8.04 10.97
CA ASP A 31 4.76 7.62 10.94
C ASP A 31 4.82 6.09 10.90
N TYR A 32 5.69 5.55 10.05
CA TYR A 32 5.94 4.11 10.00
C TYR A 32 7.06 3.77 10.99
N GLY A 33 6.70 2.97 12.00
CA GLY A 33 7.65 2.49 13.01
C GLY A 33 8.60 1.42 12.43
N PRO A 34 9.47 0.82 13.29
CA PRO A 34 10.51 -0.11 12.85
C PRO A 34 10.00 -1.31 12.02
N LEU A 35 8.83 -1.87 12.35
CA LEU A 35 8.24 -2.96 11.56
C LEU A 35 7.45 -2.43 10.36
N GLY A 36 6.83 -1.27 10.50
CA GLY A 36 6.04 -0.65 9.41
C GLY A 36 6.90 -0.22 8.25
N VAL A 37 8.06 0.38 8.50
CA VAL A 37 8.98 0.81 7.43
C VAL A 37 9.54 -0.38 6.66
N GLU A 38 9.87 -1.49 7.35
CA GLU A 38 10.34 -2.70 6.69
C GLU A 38 9.24 -3.35 5.83
N LEU A 39 8.00 -3.44 6.34
CA LEU A 39 6.85 -3.93 5.57
C LEU A 39 6.62 -3.06 4.33
N LYS A 40 6.62 -1.74 4.50
CA LYS A 40 6.42 -0.77 3.42
C LYS A 40 7.52 -0.87 2.35
N ASN A 41 8.78 -0.98 2.75
CA ASN A 41 9.90 -1.16 1.84
C ASN A 41 9.85 -2.50 1.12
N ASN A 42 9.43 -3.57 1.80
CA ASN A 42 9.26 -4.88 1.17
C ASN A 42 8.17 -4.85 0.09
N ILE A 43 7.01 -4.21 0.35
CA ILE A 43 5.94 -4.03 -0.65
C ILE A 43 6.48 -3.29 -1.89
N LYS A 44 7.15 -2.16 -1.68
CA LYS A 44 7.75 -1.37 -2.77
C LYS A 44 8.79 -2.17 -3.56
N ARG A 45 9.63 -2.93 -2.84
CA ARG A 45 10.69 -3.74 -3.45
C ARG A 45 10.13 -4.85 -4.35
N VAL A 46 9.13 -5.62 -3.88
CA VAL A 46 8.56 -6.69 -4.69
C VAL A 46 7.75 -6.13 -5.87
N TRP A 47 7.04 -5.00 -5.68
CA TRP A 47 6.36 -4.32 -6.77
C TRP A 47 7.33 -3.84 -7.86
N TRP A 48 8.43 -3.18 -7.44
CA TRP A 48 9.46 -2.69 -8.36
C TRP A 48 10.16 -3.82 -9.11
N ARG A 49 10.49 -4.89 -8.40
CA ARG A 49 11.06 -6.08 -9.01
C ARG A 49 10.15 -6.66 -10.09
N ASP A 50 8.89 -6.90 -9.75
CA ASP A 50 7.96 -7.66 -10.59
C ASP A 50 7.44 -6.82 -11.77
N PHE A 51 7.17 -5.53 -11.57
CA PHE A 51 6.62 -4.67 -12.63
C PHE A 51 7.67 -3.85 -13.39
N VAL A 52 8.90 -3.73 -12.88
CA VAL A 52 9.93 -2.94 -13.54
C VAL A 52 11.15 -3.78 -13.91
N GLN A 53 11.79 -4.43 -12.94
CA GLN A 53 13.07 -5.08 -13.14
C GLN A 53 12.97 -6.41 -13.93
N GLN A 54 11.87 -7.14 -13.77
CA GLN A 54 11.63 -8.43 -14.45
C GLN A 54 10.89 -8.28 -15.79
N ARG A 55 10.67 -7.06 -16.27
CA ARG A 55 10.00 -6.78 -17.54
C ARG A 55 10.93 -6.04 -18.49
N ASP A 56 10.97 -6.52 -19.73
CA ASP A 56 11.79 -5.90 -20.78
C ASP A 56 11.17 -4.63 -21.35
N ASP A 57 9.86 -4.44 -21.14
CA ASP A 57 9.06 -3.32 -21.63
C ASP A 57 8.87 -2.20 -20.60
N MET A 58 9.63 -2.22 -19.48
CA MET A 58 9.49 -1.24 -18.41
C MET A 58 10.80 -0.53 -18.08
N VAL A 59 10.69 0.72 -17.63
CA VAL A 59 11.79 1.50 -17.05
C VAL A 59 11.31 2.27 -15.82
N GLY A 60 12.25 2.67 -14.95
CA GLY A 60 11.94 3.44 -13.75
C GLY A 60 12.28 4.91 -13.90
N LEU A 61 11.56 5.74 -13.16
CA LEU A 61 11.80 7.18 -13.01
C LEU A 61 11.61 7.58 -11.55
N ASP A 62 12.35 8.57 -11.08
CA ASP A 62 12.09 9.28 -9.83
C ASP A 62 12.08 10.79 -10.10
N ALA A 63 10.90 11.35 -10.36
CA ALA A 63 10.70 12.76 -10.63
C ALA A 63 10.63 13.57 -9.33
N ALA A 64 11.06 14.84 -9.39
CA ALA A 64 11.00 15.77 -8.27
C ALA A 64 9.53 15.99 -7.78
N ILE A 65 9.37 16.17 -6.47
CA ILE A 65 8.08 16.53 -5.86
C ILE A 65 7.66 17.95 -6.27
N LEU A 66 8.62 18.87 -6.23
CA LEU A 66 8.41 20.27 -6.62
C LEU A 66 8.61 20.39 -8.13
N MET A 67 7.54 20.73 -8.81
CA MET A 67 7.51 20.92 -10.26
C MET A 67 7.03 22.33 -10.62
N GLN A 68 7.35 22.77 -11.82
CA GLN A 68 6.92 24.05 -12.33
C GLN A 68 5.39 24.15 -12.38
N GLN A 69 4.83 25.26 -11.94
CA GLN A 69 3.37 25.44 -11.79
C GLN A 69 2.57 25.13 -13.08
N THR A 70 3.16 25.35 -14.26
CA THR A 70 2.52 25.06 -15.54
C THR A 70 2.18 23.59 -15.72
N VAL A 71 2.92 22.67 -15.08
CA VAL A 71 2.60 21.24 -15.10
C VAL A 71 1.19 21.00 -14.57
N TRP A 72 0.85 21.62 -13.43
CA TRP A 72 -0.45 21.47 -12.77
C TRP A 72 -1.59 22.23 -13.45
N ARG A 73 -1.27 23.28 -14.20
CA ARG A 73 -2.23 23.95 -15.09
C ARG A 73 -2.50 23.10 -16.32
N ALA A 74 -1.47 22.56 -16.95
CA ALA A 74 -1.61 21.70 -18.13
C ALA A 74 -2.44 20.44 -17.84
N SER A 75 -2.21 19.79 -16.73
CA SER A 75 -2.97 18.61 -16.29
C SER A 75 -4.37 18.94 -15.74
N GLY A 76 -4.72 20.23 -15.56
CA GLY A 76 -6.00 20.66 -15.03
C GLY A 76 -6.16 20.61 -13.51
N HIS A 77 -5.14 20.20 -12.74
CA HIS A 77 -5.23 20.08 -11.28
C HIS A 77 -5.47 21.43 -10.58
N VAL A 78 -4.91 22.51 -11.09
CA VAL A 78 -5.13 23.84 -10.48
C VAL A 78 -6.60 24.24 -10.54
N ASP A 79 -7.28 23.92 -11.64
CA ASP A 79 -8.63 24.39 -11.92
C ASP A 79 -9.72 23.40 -11.49
N ASN A 80 -9.46 22.08 -11.58
CA ASN A 80 -10.50 21.05 -11.47
C ASN A 80 -10.29 20.05 -10.31
N PHE A 81 -9.12 20.04 -9.64
CA PHE A 81 -8.89 19.11 -8.55
C PHE A 81 -9.52 19.61 -7.23
N THR A 82 -10.85 19.63 -7.23
CA THR A 82 -11.66 20.22 -6.15
C THR A 82 -12.71 19.24 -5.65
N ASP A 83 -12.96 19.29 -4.34
CA ASP A 83 -14.09 18.62 -3.71
C ASP A 83 -15.10 19.67 -3.21
N PRO A 84 -16.41 19.38 -3.28
CA PRO A 84 -17.42 20.24 -2.68
C PRO A 84 -17.36 20.14 -1.15
N MET A 85 -17.15 21.26 -0.47
CA MET A 85 -16.99 21.33 0.99
C MET A 85 -18.13 22.11 1.63
N VAL A 86 -18.60 21.60 2.77
CA VAL A 86 -19.54 22.29 3.68
C VAL A 86 -18.93 22.41 5.07
N ASP A 87 -19.24 23.51 5.79
CA ASP A 87 -18.85 23.73 7.16
C ASP A 87 -20.07 23.62 8.08
N CYS A 88 -19.91 23.06 9.27
CA CYS A 88 -20.92 23.17 10.31
C CYS A 88 -20.83 24.52 11.03
N ARG A 89 -21.95 25.26 11.15
CA ARG A 89 -22.00 26.57 11.76
C ARG A 89 -21.73 26.54 13.28
N GLU A 90 -22.04 25.42 13.95
CA GLU A 90 -21.86 25.23 15.40
C GLU A 90 -20.47 24.69 15.74
N CYS A 91 -20.17 23.43 15.36
CA CYS A 91 -18.92 22.75 15.74
C CYS A 91 -17.74 23.08 14.82
N ARG A 92 -17.96 23.85 13.76
CA ARG A 92 -16.96 24.27 12.75
C ARG A 92 -16.21 23.14 12.06
N ARG A 93 -16.72 21.90 12.15
CA ARG A 93 -16.17 20.78 11.40
C ARG A 93 -16.54 20.88 9.93
N ARG A 94 -15.65 20.36 9.09
CA ARG A 94 -15.75 20.36 7.62
C ARG A 94 -16.05 18.99 7.11
N PHE A 95 -16.88 18.93 6.05
CA PHE A 95 -17.30 17.69 5.43
C PHE A 95 -17.31 17.86 3.91
N ARG A 96 -17.11 16.76 3.19
CA ARG A 96 -17.42 16.70 1.76
C ARG A 96 -18.93 16.72 1.61
N ALA A 97 -19.42 17.64 0.80
CA ALA A 97 -20.87 17.83 0.62
C ALA A 97 -21.53 16.62 -0.06
N ASP A 98 -20.82 15.98 -1.01
CA ASP A 98 -21.25 14.78 -1.72
C ASP A 98 -21.30 13.51 -0.83
N LYS A 99 -20.63 13.55 0.33
CA LYS A 99 -20.54 12.41 1.27
C LYS A 99 -21.26 12.63 2.59
N VAL A 100 -21.85 13.76 2.79
CA VAL A 100 -22.60 14.07 4.03
C VAL A 100 -23.79 13.13 4.19
N ASP A 101 -24.44 12.74 3.09
CA ASP A 101 -25.60 11.86 3.09
C ASP A 101 -25.25 10.35 3.09
N GLU A 102 -23.96 9.98 3.01
CA GLU A 102 -23.52 8.57 3.03
C GLU A 102 -23.61 7.91 4.41
N THR A 103 -23.92 8.67 5.46
CA THR A 103 -24.06 8.15 6.84
C THR A 103 -25.48 8.29 7.35
N ASP A 104 -25.95 7.32 8.13
CA ASP A 104 -27.22 7.43 8.84
C ASP A 104 -27.26 8.73 9.67
N TRP A 105 -28.42 9.39 9.74
CA TRP A 105 -28.57 10.65 10.44
C TRP A 105 -29.82 10.72 11.30
N THR A 106 -29.76 11.54 12.35
CA THR A 106 -30.87 11.78 13.25
C THR A 106 -31.67 12.99 12.77
N HIS A 107 -32.97 12.80 12.60
CA HIS A 107 -33.91 13.86 12.22
C HIS A 107 -35.02 14.01 13.26
N TYR A 108 -35.29 15.24 13.65
CA TYR A 108 -36.44 15.62 14.49
C TYR A 108 -37.53 16.18 13.58
N CYS A 109 -38.46 15.32 13.17
CA CYS A 109 -39.41 15.63 12.13
C CYS A 109 -40.56 16.54 12.62
N ALA A 110 -40.67 17.75 12.09
CA ALA A 110 -41.74 18.67 12.42
C ALA A 110 -43.15 18.14 12.05
N ALA A 111 -43.25 17.37 10.94
CA ALA A 111 -44.52 16.75 10.53
C ALA A 111 -45.06 15.72 11.52
N THR A 112 -44.22 15.20 12.44
CA THR A 112 -44.62 14.23 13.49
C THR A 112 -44.46 14.82 14.89
N LYS A 113 -44.64 16.11 15.04
CA LYS A 113 -44.55 16.85 16.32
C LYS A 113 -43.16 16.70 17.00
N GLY A 114 -42.07 16.65 16.22
CA GLY A 114 -40.71 16.59 16.70
C GLY A 114 -40.21 15.19 17.11
N ASN A 115 -40.89 14.13 16.69
CA ASN A 115 -40.40 12.78 16.92
C ASN A 115 -39.03 12.57 16.28
N LYS A 116 -38.16 11.86 16.99
CA LYS A 116 -36.82 11.54 16.57
C LYS A 116 -36.81 10.27 15.69
N PHE A 117 -36.21 10.36 14.53
CA PHE A 117 -35.99 9.24 13.60
C PHE A 117 -34.53 9.09 13.25
N THR A 118 -34.07 7.85 13.09
CA THR A 118 -32.82 7.55 12.41
C THR A 118 -33.14 7.32 10.94
N ILE A 119 -32.64 8.19 10.08
CA ILE A 119 -32.78 8.12 8.63
C ILE A 119 -31.55 7.42 8.06
N LYS A 120 -31.75 6.51 7.13
CA LYS A 120 -30.66 5.82 6.46
C LYS A 120 -29.89 6.74 5.53
N ALA A 121 -28.62 6.42 5.31
CA ALA A 121 -27.75 7.13 4.39
C ALA A 121 -28.41 7.31 3.01
N GLY A 122 -28.37 8.51 2.48
CA GLY A 122 -28.95 8.88 1.18
C GLY A 122 -30.49 8.99 1.11
N GLU A 123 -31.21 8.60 2.20
CA GLU A 123 -32.68 8.67 2.21
C GLU A 123 -33.17 10.02 2.76
N PRO A 124 -34.25 10.60 2.17
CA PRO A 124 -34.97 11.70 2.79
C PRO A 124 -35.86 11.20 3.94
N CYS A 125 -36.30 12.10 4.80
CA CYS A 125 -37.29 11.77 5.82
C CYS A 125 -38.62 11.34 5.16
N LYS A 126 -39.09 10.13 5.49
CA LYS A 126 -40.35 9.56 4.93
C LYS A 126 -41.61 10.35 5.32
N HIS A 127 -41.53 11.21 6.34
CA HIS A 127 -42.68 11.97 6.85
C HIS A 127 -42.74 13.40 6.33
N CYS A 128 -41.60 14.07 6.11
CA CYS A 128 -41.55 15.46 5.66
C CYS A 128 -40.78 15.67 4.35
N GLY A 129 -40.10 14.64 3.83
CA GLY A 129 -39.30 14.74 2.62
C GLY A 129 -37.97 15.50 2.77
N GLU A 130 -37.66 16.00 3.98
CA GLU A 130 -36.44 16.74 4.21
C GLU A 130 -35.21 15.86 4.07
N ARG A 131 -34.17 16.39 3.44
CA ARG A 131 -32.82 15.82 3.40
C ARG A 131 -31.98 16.36 4.55
N ARG A 132 -30.85 15.73 4.81
CA ARG A 132 -29.92 16.15 5.87
C ARG A 132 -29.42 17.57 5.63
N THR A 133 -29.74 18.47 6.56
CA THR A 133 -29.23 19.84 6.63
C THR A 133 -28.37 20.08 7.86
N LEU A 134 -28.42 19.13 8.83
CA LEU A 134 -27.69 19.22 10.08
C LEU A 134 -26.38 18.45 10.03
N CYS A 135 -25.40 18.94 10.77
CA CYS A 135 -24.09 18.38 10.93
C CYS A 135 -24.14 16.90 11.37
N PRO A 136 -23.45 15.98 10.69
CA PRO A 136 -23.41 14.57 11.04
C PRO A 136 -22.74 14.31 12.40
N GLU A 137 -21.88 15.21 12.83
CA GLU A 137 -21.07 15.05 14.03
C GLU A 137 -21.77 15.60 15.29
N CYS A 138 -22.15 16.86 15.30
CA CYS A 138 -22.79 17.45 16.48
C CYS A 138 -24.32 17.32 16.49
N GLY A 139 -24.94 16.98 15.37
CA GLY A 139 -26.39 16.81 15.24
C GLY A 139 -27.22 18.07 15.41
N LYS A 140 -26.60 19.24 15.59
CA LYS A 140 -27.29 20.50 15.92
C LYS A 140 -27.04 21.62 14.91
N GLY A 141 -25.79 21.76 14.47
CA GLY A 141 -25.38 22.87 13.60
C GLY A 141 -25.85 22.66 12.17
N GLU A 142 -26.38 23.71 11.55
CA GLU A 142 -26.66 23.73 10.12
C GLU A 142 -25.38 23.71 9.29
N LEU A 143 -25.44 23.03 8.15
CA LEU A 143 -24.35 23.01 7.17
C LEU A 143 -24.44 24.26 6.28
N THR A 144 -23.29 24.80 5.90
CA THR A 144 -23.21 25.90 4.93
C THR A 144 -23.57 25.42 3.52
N ALA A 145 -23.82 26.36 2.60
CA ALA A 145 -23.84 26.03 1.18
C ALA A 145 -22.51 25.42 0.74
N PRO A 146 -22.53 24.43 -0.20
CA PRO A 146 -21.31 23.84 -0.74
C PRO A 146 -20.43 24.87 -1.44
N ARG A 147 -19.13 24.77 -1.23
CA ARG A 147 -18.12 25.54 -1.95
C ARG A 147 -17.00 24.62 -2.44
N GLN A 148 -16.42 24.91 -3.59
CA GLN A 148 -15.30 24.13 -4.11
C GLN A 148 -14.04 24.39 -3.28
N PHE A 149 -13.36 23.31 -2.92
CA PHE A 149 -12.11 23.33 -2.19
C PHE A 149 -11.05 22.58 -2.99
N ASN A 150 -9.98 23.29 -3.40
CA ASN A 150 -8.90 22.66 -4.14
C ASN A 150 -8.03 21.81 -3.18
N LEU A 151 -7.78 20.58 -3.57
CA LEU A 151 -7.06 19.58 -2.75
C LEU A 151 -5.54 19.69 -2.85
N MET A 152 -4.99 20.60 -3.67
CA MET A 152 -3.54 20.77 -3.76
C MET A 152 -3.00 21.53 -2.55
N PHE A 153 -1.90 21.01 -1.98
CA PHE A 153 -1.10 21.78 -1.04
C PHE A 153 -0.32 22.86 -1.79
N LYS A 154 -0.52 24.10 -1.38
CA LYS A 154 0.15 25.28 -1.92
C LYS A 154 1.25 25.74 -0.96
N THR A 155 2.41 26.09 -1.51
CA THR A 155 3.53 26.69 -0.78
C THR A 155 4.25 27.72 -1.66
N PHE A 156 5.35 28.30 -1.18
CA PHE A 156 6.12 29.29 -1.92
C PHE A 156 7.57 28.82 -2.06
N MET A 157 8.18 29.08 -3.22
CA MET A 157 9.60 28.87 -3.46
C MET A 157 10.33 30.22 -3.36
N GLY A 158 11.40 30.25 -2.54
CA GLY A 158 12.17 31.47 -2.29
C GLY A 158 11.72 32.22 -1.03
N PRO A 159 12.34 33.39 -0.74
CA PRO A 159 12.20 34.09 0.53
C PRO A 159 10.96 34.98 0.62
N VAL A 160 10.22 35.20 -0.47
CA VAL A 160 9.07 36.10 -0.54
C VAL A 160 7.81 35.34 -0.91
N GLU A 161 6.73 35.57 -0.15
CA GLU A 161 5.41 34.98 -0.42
C GLU A 161 4.65 35.87 -1.43
N GLU A 162 4.91 35.67 -2.71
CA GLU A 162 4.23 36.35 -3.81
C GLU A 162 3.65 35.34 -4.81
N GLU A 163 2.70 35.78 -5.65
CA GLU A 163 2.05 34.87 -6.62
C GLU A 163 3.03 34.21 -7.59
N ALA A 164 4.10 34.89 -7.95
CA ALA A 164 5.15 34.35 -8.82
C ALA A 164 5.95 33.22 -8.17
N ALA A 165 6.01 33.19 -6.84
CA ALA A 165 6.72 32.19 -6.04
C ALA A 165 5.85 30.98 -5.67
N VAL A 166 4.56 30.98 -6.03
CA VAL A 166 3.65 29.87 -5.71
C VAL A 166 4.11 28.58 -6.36
N THR A 167 4.20 27.53 -5.55
CA THR A 167 4.40 26.16 -6.00
C THR A 167 3.45 25.22 -5.29
N TYR A 168 3.30 24.02 -5.82
CA TYR A 168 2.42 23.00 -5.25
C TYR A 168 3.21 21.74 -4.92
N LEU A 169 2.84 21.07 -3.83
CA LEU A 169 3.24 19.70 -3.61
C LEU A 169 2.43 18.81 -4.56
N ARG A 170 3.10 17.91 -5.27
CA ARG A 170 2.42 17.06 -6.28
C ARG A 170 1.30 16.22 -5.66
N PRO A 171 0.07 16.22 -6.25
CA PRO A 171 -1.05 15.40 -5.76
C PRO A 171 -1.02 13.97 -6.30
N GLU A 172 -0.14 13.70 -7.28
CA GLU A 172 0.08 12.40 -7.93
C GLU A 172 1.49 12.33 -8.54
N THR A 173 1.93 11.14 -8.85
CA THR A 173 3.25 10.88 -9.47
C THR A 173 3.20 10.86 -11.00
N ALA A 174 2.02 10.68 -11.62
CA ALA A 174 1.81 10.57 -13.06
C ALA A 174 2.41 11.73 -13.87
N GLN A 175 2.16 12.96 -13.44
CA GLN A 175 2.59 14.15 -14.19
C GLN A 175 4.11 14.26 -14.31
N GLY A 176 4.85 13.74 -13.30
CA GLY A 176 6.30 13.63 -13.37
C GLY A 176 6.77 12.70 -14.48
N ILE A 177 6.00 11.67 -14.79
CA ILE A 177 6.28 10.73 -15.88
C ILE A 177 6.02 11.41 -17.23
N PHE A 178 4.85 12.05 -17.41
CA PHE A 178 4.49 12.68 -18.68
C PHE A 178 5.46 13.78 -19.10
N VAL A 179 5.89 14.65 -18.19
CA VAL A 179 6.84 15.73 -18.51
C VAL A 179 8.26 15.21 -18.83
N ASN A 180 8.58 13.97 -18.44
CA ASN A 180 9.84 13.29 -18.73
C ASN A 180 9.72 12.28 -19.88
N PHE A 181 8.57 12.14 -20.53
CA PHE A 181 8.36 11.14 -21.59
C PHE A 181 9.44 11.22 -22.68
N ASP A 182 9.69 12.42 -23.25
CA ASP A 182 10.69 12.61 -24.29
C ASP A 182 12.11 12.32 -23.79
N ASN A 183 12.47 12.77 -22.59
CA ASN A 183 13.76 12.47 -21.96
C ASN A 183 14.01 10.96 -21.84
N VAL A 184 13.00 10.22 -21.36
CA VAL A 184 13.10 8.77 -21.19
C VAL A 184 13.16 8.08 -22.55
N LEU A 185 12.31 8.49 -23.49
CA LEU A 185 12.26 7.91 -24.83
C LEU A 185 13.62 8.05 -25.55
N GLN A 186 14.21 9.25 -25.53
CA GLN A 186 15.50 9.51 -26.18
C GLN A 186 16.66 8.76 -25.53
N THR A 187 16.68 8.67 -24.21
CA THR A 187 17.80 8.03 -23.48
C THR A 187 17.72 6.50 -23.51
N THR A 188 16.52 5.93 -23.51
CA THR A 188 16.32 4.48 -23.48
C THR A 188 16.08 3.86 -24.87
N ARG A 189 15.69 4.66 -25.86
CA ARG A 189 15.37 4.25 -27.24
C ARG A 189 14.29 3.13 -27.28
N ARG A 190 13.31 3.21 -26.40
CA ARG A 190 12.22 2.22 -26.30
C ARG A 190 11.29 2.30 -27.50
N LYS A 191 10.77 1.14 -27.88
CA LYS A 191 9.67 1.03 -28.84
C LYS A 191 8.37 0.85 -28.08
N LEU A 192 7.26 1.25 -28.68
CA LEU A 192 5.94 0.93 -28.15
C LEU A 192 5.64 -0.57 -28.31
N PRO A 193 4.98 -1.23 -27.36
CA PRO A 193 4.57 -0.65 -26.08
C PRO A 193 5.71 -0.63 -25.06
N PHE A 194 5.76 0.38 -24.21
CA PHE A 194 6.64 0.43 -23.04
C PHE A 194 6.03 1.24 -21.91
N GLY A 195 6.47 1.01 -20.69
CA GLY A 195 6.01 1.74 -19.51
C GLY A 195 7.13 2.44 -18.76
N ILE A 196 6.75 3.54 -18.09
CA ILE A 196 7.58 4.24 -17.13
C ILE A 196 6.90 4.12 -15.76
N ALA A 197 7.62 3.64 -14.77
CA ALA A 197 7.13 3.44 -13.41
C ALA A 197 7.79 4.38 -12.42
N GLN A 198 7.03 4.80 -11.42
CA GLN A 198 7.53 5.60 -10.31
C GLN A 198 6.92 5.15 -8.99
N ILE A 199 7.73 5.16 -7.93
CA ILE A 199 7.26 5.12 -6.54
C ILE A 199 7.62 6.46 -5.90
N GLY A 200 6.65 7.16 -5.33
CA GLY A 200 6.94 8.45 -4.73
C GLY A 200 5.84 9.01 -3.86
N LYS A 201 6.21 10.00 -3.06
CA LYS A 201 5.29 10.76 -2.22
C LYS A 201 4.34 11.61 -3.07
N ALA A 202 3.06 11.63 -2.65
CA ALA A 202 2.03 12.52 -3.16
C ALA A 202 1.27 13.15 -1.97
N PHE A 203 0.62 14.29 -2.22
CA PHE A 203 0.04 15.13 -1.19
C PHE A 203 -1.34 15.61 -1.62
N ARG A 204 -2.37 15.32 -0.81
CA ARG A 204 -3.73 15.80 -1.04
C ARG A 204 -4.30 16.40 0.22
N ASN A 205 -4.70 17.67 0.18
CA ASN A 205 -5.26 18.37 1.33
C ASN A 205 -6.70 17.92 1.58
N GLU A 206 -6.86 16.66 1.95
CA GLU A 206 -8.15 16.00 2.17
C GLU A 206 -9.03 16.76 3.17
N ILE A 207 -10.31 16.97 2.81
CA ILE A 207 -11.31 17.61 3.68
C ILE A 207 -11.66 16.68 4.85
N THR A 208 -11.93 15.41 4.55
CA THR A 208 -12.28 14.37 5.52
C THR A 208 -11.32 13.20 5.43
N PRO A 209 -10.07 13.36 5.90
CA PRO A 209 -9.15 12.24 6.01
C PRO A 209 -9.64 11.28 7.08
N GLY A 210 -9.23 10.01 7.01
CA GLY A 210 -9.66 9.04 8.03
C GLY A 210 -9.44 7.59 7.65
N ASN A 211 -10.03 6.72 8.47
CA ASN A 211 -9.87 5.28 8.37
C ASN A 211 -8.39 4.85 8.42
N PHE A 212 -7.68 5.35 9.46
CA PHE A 212 -6.27 5.06 9.67
C PHE A 212 -5.42 5.52 8.48
N ILE A 213 -4.58 4.66 7.91
CA ILE A 213 -3.73 4.98 6.74
C ILE A 213 -4.46 4.83 5.39
N PHE A 214 -5.77 4.59 5.38
CA PHE A 214 -6.54 4.46 4.14
C PHE A 214 -6.66 5.79 3.37
N ARG A 215 -6.91 6.92 4.08
CA ARG A 215 -7.01 8.25 3.49
C ARG A 215 -6.23 9.25 4.33
N THR A 216 -5.07 9.60 3.84
CA THR A 216 -4.09 10.48 4.48
C THR A 216 -3.79 11.68 3.60
N ARG A 217 -3.20 12.74 4.17
CA ARG A 217 -2.81 13.94 3.41
C ARG A 217 -1.46 13.81 2.74
N GLU A 218 -0.60 12.98 3.28
CA GLU A 218 0.69 12.58 2.71
C GLU A 218 0.70 11.06 2.58
N PHE A 219 0.97 10.55 1.38
CA PHE A 219 0.97 9.13 1.07
C PHE A 219 2.03 8.82 0.01
N GLU A 220 2.22 7.55 -0.29
CA GLU A 220 3.11 7.09 -1.36
C GLU A 220 2.31 6.37 -2.43
N GLN A 221 2.57 6.67 -3.71
CA GLN A 221 2.01 5.96 -4.86
C GLN A 221 3.06 5.06 -5.51
N MET A 222 2.58 3.94 -6.05
CA MET A 222 3.25 3.07 -7.02
C MET A 222 2.45 3.24 -8.31
N GLU A 223 3.03 3.85 -9.33
CA GLU A 223 2.31 4.28 -10.53
C GLU A 223 3.09 3.93 -11.78
N ILE A 224 2.39 3.54 -12.81
CA ILE A 224 2.91 3.19 -14.13
C ILE A 224 2.13 3.97 -15.17
N GLU A 225 2.87 4.57 -16.12
CA GLU A 225 2.29 5.04 -17.36
C GLU A 225 2.79 4.15 -18.49
N TYR A 226 1.89 3.32 -19.03
CA TYR A 226 2.21 2.36 -20.06
C TYR A 226 1.73 2.87 -21.41
N PHE A 227 2.69 3.18 -22.29
CA PHE A 227 2.48 3.81 -23.58
C PHE A 227 2.25 2.77 -24.67
N VAL A 228 1.18 2.91 -25.42
CA VAL A 228 0.78 1.98 -26.49
C VAL A 228 0.51 2.71 -27.80
N ASN A 229 0.72 2.03 -28.93
CA ASN A 229 0.41 2.59 -30.25
C ASN A 229 -1.11 2.59 -30.48
N PRO A 230 -1.76 3.75 -30.66
CA PRO A 230 -3.22 3.84 -30.85
C PRO A 230 -3.72 3.21 -32.15
N HIS A 231 -2.82 2.95 -33.11
CA HIS A 231 -3.16 2.38 -34.41
C HIS A 231 -2.95 0.88 -34.50
N GLU A 232 -2.40 0.27 -33.44
CA GLU A 232 -2.16 -1.16 -33.40
C GLU A 232 -3.39 -1.96 -32.95
N GLN A 233 -3.45 -3.19 -33.41
CA GLN A 233 -4.39 -4.21 -32.95
C GLN A 233 -3.62 -5.28 -32.17
N LEU A 234 -4.18 -5.71 -31.05
CA LEU A 234 -3.67 -6.80 -30.26
C LEU A 234 -4.81 -7.79 -29.99
N ASP A 235 -4.63 -9.05 -30.34
CA ASP A 235 -5.66 -10.09 -30.22
C ASP A 235 -7.00 -9.71 -30.92
N GLY A 236 -6.91 -8.99 -32.08
CA GLY A 236 -8.07 -8.57 -32.89
C GLY A 236 -8.87 -7.39 -32.29
N ARG A 237 -8.32 -6.69 -31.30
CA ARG A 237 -8.92 -5.53 -30.65
C ARG A 237 -7.94 -4.34 -30.66
N PRO A 238 -8.40 -3.09 -30.45
CA PRO A 238 -7.51 -1.97 -30.22
C PRO A 238 -6.47 -2.27 -29.13
N ALA A 239 -5.21 -1.95 -29.39
CA ALA A 239 -4.11 -2.30 -28.49
C ALA A 239 -4.28 -1.70 -27.08
N ASP A 240 -4.81 -0.48 -26.99
CA ASP A 240 -5.09 0.19 -25.72
C ASP A 240 -6.10 -0.58 -24.84
N GLU A 241 -7.14 -1.14 -25.43
CA GLU A 241 -8.15 -1.96 -24.73
C GLU A 241 -7.57 -3.31 -24.29
N ALA A 242 -6.81 -3.96 -25.15
CA ALA A 242 -6.19 -5.24 -24.84
C ALA A 242 -5.13 -5.10 -23.72
N TRP A 243 -4.31 -4.05 -23.77
CA TRP A 243 -3.33 -3.76 -22.71
C TRP A 243 -3.98 -3.34 -21.41
N HIS A 244 -5.09 -2.60 -21.43
CA HIS A 244 -5.86 -2.27 -20.24
C HIS A 244 -6.34 -3.55 -19.52
N ASP A 245 -6.94 -4.49 -20.26
CA ASP A 245 -7.37 -5.77 -19.67
C ASP A 245 -6.20 -6.60 -19.11
N ARG A 246 -5.05 -6.62 -19.81
CA ARG A 246 -3.85 -7.30 -19.30
C ARG A 246 -3.34 -6.69 -18.00
N TRP A 247 -3.25 -5.37 -17.91
CA TRP A 247 -2.84 -4.68 -16.69
C TRP A 247 -3.80 -4.94 -15.52
N ILE A 248 -5.11 -5.00 -15.76
CA ILE A 248 -6.10 -5.37 -14.74
C ILE A 248 -5.81 -6.78 -14.20
N ALA A 249 -5.57 -7.73 -15.11
CA ALA A 249 -5.27 -9.11 -14.73
C ALA A 249 -3.94 -9.24 -13.97
N ASP A 250 -2.87 -8.60 -14.45
CA ASP A 250 -1.53 -8.62 -13.84
C ASP A 250 -1.54 -8.01 -12.44
N CYS A 251 -2.18 -6.85 -12.28
CA CYS A 251 -2.30 -6.18 -10.99
C CYS A 251 -3.09 -7.01 -9.97
N ARG A 252 -4.22 -7.60 -10.38
CA ARG A 252 -5.01 -8.48 -9.53
C ARG A 252 -4.21 -9.71 -9.11
N ALA A 253 -3.50 -10.34 -10.06
CA ALA A 253 -2.67 -11.50 -9.81
C ALA A 253 -1.52 -11.19 -8.83
N TRP A 254 -0.91 -10.00 -8.95
CA TRP A 254 0.14 -9.55 -8.06
C TRP A 254 -0.32 -9.45 -6.59
N PHE A 255 -1.44 -8.81 -6.33
CA PHE A 255 -2.00 -8.73 -4.98
C PHE A 255 -2.30 -10.12 -4.39
N THR A 256 -2.89 -11.01 -5.20
CA THR A 256 -3.19 -12.40 -4.79
C THR A 256 -1.90 -13.18 -4.48
N ARG A 257 -0.89 -13.06 -5.34
CA ARG A 257 0.42 -13.71 -5.14
C ARG A 257 1.05 -13.34 -3.80
N TYR A 258 0.90 -12.08 -3.36
CA TYR A 258 1.50 -11.61 -2.12
C TYR A 258 0.57 -11.71 -0.90
N GLY A 259 -0.55 -12.42 -1.02
CA GLY A 259 -1.33 -12.89 0.12
C GLY A 259 -2.67 -12.19 0.34
N LEU A 260 -3.18 -11.40 -0.62
CA LEU A 260 -4.58 -10.99 -0.55
C LEU A 260 -5.49 -12.15 -0.97
N ASP A 261 -6.50 -12.43 -0.14
CA ASP A 261 -7.55 -13.40 -0.47
C ASP A 261 -8.35 -12.89 -1.68
N PRO A 262 -8.43 -13.66 -2.78
CA PRO A 262 -9.24 -13.30 -3.95
C PRO A 262 -10.70 -13.00 -3.62
N ALA A 263 -11.27 -13.58 -2.55
CA ALA A 263 -12.63 -13.31 -2.08
C ALA A 263 -12.78 -11.89 -1.47
N ASN A 264 -11.68 -11.26 -1.09
CA ASN A 264 -11.64 -9.90 -0.58
C ASN A 264 -11.32 -8.85 -1.66
N VAL A 265 -11.17 -9.25 -2.93
CA VAL A 265 -10.87 -8.37 -4.06
C VAL A 265 -11.91 -8.53 -5.14
N LYS A 266 -12.49 -7.43 -5.63
CA LYS A 266 -13.40 -7.43 -6.79
C LYS A 266 -13.06 -6.30 -7.76
N LEU A 267 -13.47 -6.46 -9.00
CA LEU A 267 -13.39 -5.41 -10.03
C LEU A 267 -14.62 -4.51 -9.93
N HIS A 268 -14.42 -3.22 -10.17
CA HIS A 268 -15.47 -2.23 -10.36
C HIS A 268 -15.13 -1.41 -11.60
N GLU A 269 -15.91 -1.57 -12.64
CA GLU A 269 -15.78 -0.78 -13.85
C GLU A 269 -16.64 0.49 -13.71
N HIS A 270 -16.02 1.64 -13.93
CA HIS A 270 -16.68 2.93 -13.80
C HIS A 270 -17.73 3.12 -14.91
N ALA A 271 -18.92 3.59 -14.52
CA ALA A 271 -19.94 4.03 -15.47
C ALA A 271 -19.51 5.34 -16.17
N ALA A 272 -20.12 5.66 -17.29
CA ALA A 272 -19.71 6.81 -18.11
C ALA A 272 -19.75 8.16 -17.37
N ASP A 273 -20.63 8.31 -16.39
CA ASP A 273 -20.77 9.49 -15.52
C ASP A 273 -19.81 9.52 -14.34
N GLU A 274 -19.12 8.40 -14.05
CA GLU A 274 -18.07 8.30 -13.04
C GLU A 274 -16.67 8.55 -13.63
N LEU A 275 -16.51 8.48 -14.95
CA LEU A 275 -15.22 8.60 -15.62
C LEU A 275 -14.62 10.00 -15.44
N ALA A 276 -13.32 10.04 -15.13
CA ALA A 276 -12.56 11.28 -15.23
C ALA A 276 -12.51 11.78 -16.68
N HIS A 277 -12.45 13.09 -16.86
CA HIS A 277 -12.51 13.75 -18.19
C HIS A 277 -11.41 13.32 -19.18
N TYR A 278 -10.35 12.73 -18.69
CA TYR A 278 -9.21 12.22 -19.48
C TYR A 278 -9.30 10.72 -19.78
N SER A 279 -10.24 10.02 -19.18
CA SER A 279 -10.28 8.55 -19.24
C SER A 279 -11.32 8.04 -20.23
N LYS A 280 -10.92 7.13 -21.11
CA LYS A 280 -11.79 6.33 -21.98
C LYS A 280 -12.48 5.20 -21.20
N ARG A 281 -11.76 4.58 -20.24
CA ARG A 281 -12.23 3.48 -19.40
C ARG A 281 -11.41 3.44 -18.12
N THR A 282 -12.06 3.20 -16.99
CA THR A 282 -11.41 3.01 -15.68
C THR A 282 -11.99 1.78 -15.00
N VAL A 283 -11.12 0.96 -14.43
CA VAL A 283 -11.48 -0.19 -13.60
C VAL A 283 -10.72 -0.12 -12.29
N ASP A 284 -11.44 -0.16 -11.17
CA ASP A 284 -10.85 -0.25 -9.85
C ASP A 284 -10.76 -1.71 -9.38
N LEU A 285 -9.65 -2.05 -8.75
CA LEU A 285 -9.57 -3.15 -7.81
C LEU A 285 -10.10 -2.65 -6.47
N LEU A 286 -11.27 -3.12 -6.05
CA LEU A 286 -11.81 -2.83 -4.73
C LEU A 286 -11.39 -3.93 -3.77
N TYR A 287 -10.99 -3.54 -2.55
CA TYR A 287 -10.74 -4.45 -1.44
C TYR A 287 -11.82 -4.28 -0.36
N ARG A 288 -12.17 -5.37 0.33
CA ARG A 288 -13.14 -5.38 1.42
C ARG A 288 -12.52 -4.92 2.73
N PHE A 289 -12.31 -3.61 2.86
CA PHE A 289 -11.86 -2.99 4.11
C PHE A 289 -12.93 -3.09 5.22
N PRO A 290 -12.58 -2.85 6.50
CA PRO A 290 -13.56 -2.84 7.60
C PRO A 290 -14.71 -1.84 7.43
N MET A 291 -14.49 -0.73 6.71
CA MET A 291 -15.53 0.26 6.38
C MET A 291 -16.32 -0.07 5.11
N GLY A 292 -16.07 -1.21 4.48
CA GLY A 292 -16.75 -1.64 3.25
C GLY A 292 -15.82 -1.78 2.04
N TRP A 293 -16.42 -2.11 0.89
CA TRP A 293 -15.70 -2.18 -0.37
C TRP A 293 -15.18 -0.80 -0.76
N SER A 294 -13.88 -0.66 -0.91
CA SER A 294 -13.24 0.61 -1.25
C SER A 294 -12.05 0.36 -2.17
N GLU A 295 -11.72 1.37 -2.95
CA GLU A 295 -10.64 1.35 -3.92
C GLU A 295 -9.29 1.00 -3.26
N LEU A 296 -8.63 -0.04 -3.80
CA LEU A 296 -7.26 -0.42 -3.49
C LEU A 296 -6.30 0.10 -4.55
N MET A 297 -6.70 0.03 -5.81
CA MET A 297 -5.92 0.40 -6.98
C MET A 297 -6.84 0.78 -8.12
N GLY A 298 -6.51 1.83 -8.86
CA GLY A 298 -7.18 2.21 -10.11
C GLY A 298 -6.35 1.82 -11.33
N ILE A 299 -7.01 1.39 -12.41
CA ILE A 299 -6.39 1.17 -13.71
C ILE A 299 -7.20 1.95 -14.74
N ALA A 300 -6.61 3.00 -15.33
CA ALA A 300 -7.27 3.89 -16.27
C ALA A 300 -6.66 3.79 -17.68
N ASN A 301 -7.51 3.85 -18.71
CA ASN A 301 -7.09 4.14 -20.07
C ASN A 301 -7.25 5.66 -20.30
N ARG A 302 -6.14 6.39 -20.21
CA ARG A 302 -6.08 7.86 -20.27
C ARG A 302 -6.02 8.41 -21.69
N THR A 303 -5.98 7.54 -22.70
CA THR A 303 -5.75 7.91 -24.09
C THR A 303 -4.49 8.78 -24.27
N ASP A 304 -4.49 9.79 -25.11
CA ASP A 304 -3.37 10.69 -25.37
C ASP A 304 -3.51 12.06 -24.66
N PHE A 305 -4.44 12.14 -23.72
CA PHE A 305 -4.83 13.42 -23.11
C PHE A 305 -3.65 14.16 -22.49
N ASP A 306 -2.93 13.55 -21.56
CA ASP A 306 -1.85 14.21 -20.81
C ASP A 306 -0.71 14.66 -21.71
N LEU A 307 -0.25 13.79 -22.62
CA LEU A 307 0.82 14.13 -23.56
C LEU A 307 0.42 15.31 -24.48
N LYS A 308 -0.82 15.34 -24.96
CA LYS A 308 -1.35 16.45 -25.75
C LYS A 308 -1.44 17.76 -24.95
N GLN A 309 -1.88 17.68 -23.69
CA GLN A 309 -1.95 18.85 -22.82
C GLN A 309 -0.54 19.42 -22.54
N HIS A 310 0.41 18.57 -22.15
CA HIS A 310 1.78 19.02 -21.93
C HIS A 310 2.45 19.53 -23.20
N ALA A 311 2.21 18.92 -24.35
CA ALA A 311 2.70 19.43 -25.63
C ALA A 311 2.15 20.83 -25.92
N LYS A 312 0.84 21.04 -25.72
CA LYS A 312 0.18 22.33 -25.92
C LYS A 312 0.73 23.43 -25.02
N PHE A 313 0.93 23.15 -23.73
CA PHE A 313 1.39 24.15 -22.77
C PHE A 313 2.90 24.42 -22.84
N SER A 314 3.69 23.43 -23.21
CA SER A 314 5.14 23.57 -23.33
C SER A 314 5.63 24.03 -24.71
N GLY A 315 4.82 23.85 -25.74
CA GLY A 315 5.23 24.03 -27.14
C GLY A 315 6.20 22.93 -27.62
N LYS A 316 6.38 21.85 -26.87
CA LYS A 316 7.24 20.71 -27.22
C LYS A 316 6.42 19.58 -27.81
N SER A 317 6.98 18.86 -28.79
CA SER A 317 6.39 17.64 -29.31
C SER A 317 6.64 16.48 -28.32
N LEU A 318 5.56 15.83 -27.87
CA LEU A 318 5.62 14.62 -27.04
C LEU A 318 5.05 13.45 -27.85
N THR A 319 5.83 13.02 -28.86
CA THR A 319 5.42 11.99 -29.83
C THR A 319 6.45 10.89 -29.93
N TRP A 320 6.02 9.73 -30.34
CA TRP A 320 6.87 8.63 -30.74
C TRP A 320 6.87 8.50 -32.27
N PHE A 321 8.02 8.20 -32.88
CA PHE A 321 8.14 8.02 -34.32
C PHE A 321 7.89 6.57 -34.73
N ASP A 322 6.86 6.34 -35.50
CA ASP A 322 6.55 5.04 -36.08
C ASP A 322 7.38 4.80 -37.34
N GLU A 323 8.36 3.88 -37.23
CA GLU A 323 9.26 3.55 -38.34
C GLU A 323 8.54 2.88 -39.52
N GLU A 324 7.45 2.15 -39.29
CA GLU A 324 6.71 1.47 -40.32
C GLU A 324 5.81 2.42 -41.11
N ARG A 325 5.12 3.30 -40.39
CA ARG A 325 4.21 4.30 -40.97
C ARG A 325 4.92 5.57 -41.42
N LYS A 326 6.18 5.78 -40.99
CA LYS A 326 6.95 6.99 -41.22
C LYS A 326 6.25 8.26 -40.73
N GLU A 327 5.58 8.18 -39.59
CA GLU A 327 4.85 9.29 -38.98
C GLU A 327 5.10 9.41 -37.48
N HIS A 328 4.89 10.62 -36.96
CA HIS A 328 4.87 10.87 -35.52
C HIS A 328 3.46 10.67 -34.98
N LEU A 329 3.32 9.90 -33.91
CA LEU A 329 2.07 9.69 -33.21
C LEU A 329 2.20 10.00 -31.72
N VAL A 330 1.10 10.44 -31.10
CA VAL A 330 1.00 10.56 -29.65
C VAL A 330 0.50 9.22 -29.10
N PRO A 331 1.28 8.52 -28.24
CA PRO A 331 0.83 7.25 -27.67
C PRO A 331 -0.42 7.39 -26.82
N TYR A 332 -1.22 6.31 -26.75
CA TYR A 332 -2.21 6.15 -25.69
C TYR A 332 -1.56 5.63 -24.42
N VAL A 333 -2.17 5.92 -23.29
CA VAL A 333 -1.60 5.63 -21.97
C VAL A 333 -2.56 4.77 -21.15
N ILE A 334 -2.02 3.68 -20.60
CA ILE A 334 -2.69 2.87 -19.58
C ILE A 334 -1.98 3.13 -18.25
N GLU A 335 -2.75 3.53 -17.24
CA GLU A 335 -2.27 3.94 -15.92
C GLU A 335 -2.72 2.97 -14.83
N PRO A 336 -1.91 1.98 -14.42
CA PRO A 336 -2.07 1.30 -13.15
C PRO A 336 -1.50 2.16 -11.99
N SER A 337 -2.35 2.53 -11.02
CA SER A 337 -1.96 3.37 -9.89
C SER A 337 -2.46 2.81 -8.57
N ALA A 338 -1.55 2.54 -7.62
CA ALA A 338 -1.84 2.03 -6.30
C ALA A 338 -1.19 2.88 -5.20
N GLY A 339 -1.93 3.11 -4.10
CA GLY A 339 -1.37 3.68 -2.88
C GLY A 339 -0.59 2.63 -2.10
N VAL A 340 0.70 2.87 -1.81
CA VAL A 340 1.51 1.97 -0.96
C VAL A 340 0.87 1.78 0.41
N ASP A 341 0.33 2.86 0.97
CA ASP A 341 -0.29 2.88 2.30
C ASP A 341 -1.58 2.05 2.33
N ARG A 342 -2.41 2.13 1.28
CA ARG A 342 -3.61 1.28 1.13
C ARG A 342 -3.25 -0.19 0.91
N ALA A 343 -2.25 -0.47 0.08
CA ALA A 343 -1.74 -1.82 -0.13
C ALA A 343 -1.23 -2.44 1.19
N LEU A 344 -0.45 -1.66 1.97
CA LEU A 344 0.04 -2.09 3.26
C LEU A 344 -1.12 -2.40 4.23
N LEU A 345 -2.15 -1.54 4.27
CA LEU A 345 -3.33 -1.78 5.09
C LEU A 345 -4.06 -3.06 4.68
N ALA A 346 -4.25 -3.29 3.37
CA ALA A 346 -4.90 -4.48 2.86
C ALA A 346 -4.12 -5.75 3.22
N PHE A 347 -2.78 -5.75 3.05
CA PHE A 347 -1.93 -6.87 3.45
C PHE A 347 -1.95 -7.12 4.97
N LEU A 348 -1.99 -6.07 5.80
CA LEU A 348 -2.14 -6.21 7.26
C LEU A 348 -3.47 -6.87 7.63
N LEU A 349 -4.56 -6.44 6.99
CA LEU A 349 -5.91 -6.96 7.24
C LEU A 349 -6.02 -8.43 6.84
N ASP A 350 -5.51 -8.79 5.65
CA ASP A 350 -5.56 -10.17 5.18
C ASP A 350 -4.54 -11.10 5.85
N ALA A 351 -3.47 -10.55 6.41
CA ALA A 351 -2.53 -11.35 7.19
C ALA A 351 -3.02 -11.68 8.60
N TYR A 352 -3.89 -10.84 9.19
CA TYR A 352 -4.31 -10.99 10.58
C TYR A 352 -5.21 -12.20 10.79
N ARG A 353 -4.84 -13.06 11.75
CA ARG A 353 -5.66 -14.19 12.21
C ARG A 353 -5.65 -14.28 13.74
N GLU A 354 -6.78 -14.71 14.29
CA GLU A 354 -6.90 -15.16 15.68
C GLU A 354 -7.20 -16.66 15.68
N GLU A 355 -6.41 -17.43 16.37
CA GLU A 355 -6.46 -18.87 16.38
C GLU A 355 -6.50 -19.40 17.81
N GLN A 356 -7.04 -20.61 18.00
CA GLN A 356 -6.95 -21.34 19.26
C GLN A 356 -5.91 -22.43 19.12
N VAL A 357 -4.85 -22.36 19.92
CA VAL A 357 -3.75 -23.33 19.91
C VAL A 357 -3.53 -23.87 21.32
N ARG A 358 -3.77 -25.14 21.53
CA ARG A 358 -3.64 -25.80 22.84
C ARG A 358 -4.46 -25.09 23.95
N GLY A 359 -5.64 -24.56 23.61
CA GLY A 359 -6.54 -23.83 24.53
C GLY A 359 -6.18 -22.37 24.79
N GLU A 360 -5.11 -21.85 24.18
CA GLU A 360 -4.70 -20.45 24.29
C GLU A 360 -4.97 -19.68 22.99
N LYS A 361 -5.33 -18.40 23.12
CA LYS A 361 -5.48 -17.49 21.98
C LYS A 361 -4.10 -17.18 21.39
N ARG A 362 -3.97 -17.41 20.08
CA ARG A 362 -2.83 -17.03 19.27
C ARG A 362 -3.23 -15.93 18.27
N VAL A 363 -2.54 -14.80 18.32
CA VAL A 363 -2.61 -13.77 17.27
C VAL A 363 -1.43 -13.98 16.34
N VAL A 364 -1.68 -14.01 15.03
CA VAL A 364 -0.64 -14.19 14.03
C VAL A 364 -0.90 -13.30 12.81
N LEU A 365 0.17 -12.69 12.28
CA LEU A 365 0.18 -12.02 10.98
C LEU A 365 0.79 -12.97 9.95
N ARG A 366 -0.06 -13.56 9.09
CA ARG A 366 0.36 -14.49 8.03
C ARG A 366 0.78 -13.76 6.77
N PHE A 367 1.79 -12.89 6.88
CA PHE A 367 2.37 -12.26 5.71
C PHE A 367 3.03 -13.27 4.77
N HIS A 368 2.95 -13.00 3.47
CA HIS A 368 3.85 -13.65 2.52
C HIS A 368 5.30 -13.45 2.98
N PRO A 369 6.17 -14.49 2.95
CA PRO A 369 7.54 -14.39 3.48
C PRO A 369 8.33 -13.20 2.94
N GLU A 370 8.16 -12.86 1.67
CA GLU A 370 8.82 -11.69 1.06
C GLU A 370 8.30 -10.35 1.60
N LEU A 371 7.07 -10.27 2.13
CA LEU A 371 6.53 -9.04 2.73
C LEU A 371 6.86 -8.92 4.21
N ALA A 372 7.04 -10.02 4.94
CA ALA A 372 7.29 -10.02 6.38
C ALA A 372 8.40 -9.03 6.77
N PRO A 373 8.20 -8.16 7.78
CA PRO A 373 9.20 -7.18 8.21
C PRO A 373 10.51 -7.83 8.67
N ILE A 374 10.39 -8.84 9.51
CA ILE A 374 11.50 -9.68 9.98
C ILE A 374 11.35 -11.03 9.28
N LYS A 375 12.43 -11.52 8.65
CA LYS A 375 12.42 -12.81 7.96
C LYS A 375 12.73 -13.96 8.89
N ILE A 376 13.68 -13.74 9.79
CA ILE A 376 14.21 -14.76 10.68
C ILE A 376 14.40 -14.19 12.08
N ALA A 377 13.91 -14.88 13.09
CA ALA A 377 14.24 -14.58 14.49
C ALA A 377 15.14 -15.66 15.06
N VAL A 378 16.30 -15.29 15.58
CA VAL A 378 17.25 -16.19 16.24
C VAL A 378 17.05 -16.08 17.75
N LEU A 379 16.70 -17.19 18.39
CA LEU A 379 16.22 -17.25 19.75
C LEU A 379 17.04 -18.24 20.58
N PRO A 380 17.60 -17.86 21.75
CA PRO A 380 18.25 -18.80 22.65
C PRO A 380 17.21 -19.58 23.48
N LEU A 381 17.30 -20.90 23.53
CA LEU A 381 16.48 -21.70 24.46
C LEU A 381 16.78 -21.35 25.91
N LEU A 382 18.06 -21.16 26.23
CA LEU A 382 18.57 -20.83 27.58
C LEU A 382 19.41 -19.54 27.51
N LYS A 383 18.81 -18.41 27.83
CA LYS A 383 19.43 -17.07 27.77
C LYS A 383 20.59 -16.84 28.75
N LYS A 384 20.80 -17.73 29.73
CA LYS A 384 21.92 -17.67 30.69
C LYS A 384 23.11 -18.50 30.28
N ARG A 385 22.98 -19.31 29.21
CA ARG A 385 24.09 -20.15 28.69
C ARG A 385 24.88 -19.29 27.67
N ALA A 386 26.12 -18.95 28.05
CA ALA A 386 26.97 -18.05 27.25
C ALA A 386 27.29 -18.61 25.85
N ASP A 387 27.51 -19.91 25.73
CA ASP A 387 27.76 -20.61 24.47
C ASP A 387 26.56 -20.59 23.52
N ILE A 388 25.34 -20.82 24.04
CA ILE A 388 24.10 -20.71 23.27
C ILE A 388 23.92 -19.27 22.78
N VAL A 389 24.10 -18.28 23.66
CA VAL A 389 23.95 -16.84 23.30
C VAL A 389 24.98 -16.42 22.26
N ALA A 390 26.24 -16.83 22.41
CA ALA A 390 27.31 -16.56 21.44
C ALA A 390 26.97 -17.14 20.06
N THR A 391 26.52 -18.39 19.99
CA THR A 391 26.07 -19.04 18.76
C THR A 391 24.89 -18.29 18.12
N CYS A 392 23.90 -17.82 18.91
CA CYS A 392 22.79 -17.01 18.40
C CYS A 392 23.30 -15.73 17.78
N HIS A 393 24.22 -14.99 18.39
CA HIS A 393 24.77 -13.75 17.85
C HIS A 393 25.57 -13.97 16.57
N GLU A 394 26.34 -15.04 16.49
CA GLU A 394 27.04 -15.45 15.27
C GLU A 394 26.06 -15.72 14.12
N LEU A 395 25.04 -16.55 14.39
CA LEU A 395 23.98 -16.87 13.42
C LEU A 395 23.24 -15.63 12.97
N ARG A 396 22.81 -14.78 13.90
CA ARG A 396 22.14 -13.53 13.58
C ARG A 396 23.01 -12.67 12.67
N SER A 397 24.29 -12.52 12.97
CA SER A 397 25.23 -11.70 12.19
C SER A 397 25.47 -12.28 10.80
N ARG A 398 25.52 -13.60 10.67
CA ARG A 398 25.67 -14.30 9.39
C ARG A 398 24.42 -14.15 8.52
N LEU A 399 23.24 -14.46 9.06
CA LEU A 399 21.97 -14.40 8.33
C LEU A 399 21.56 -12.98 7.98
N ALA A 400 21.91 -11.99 8.82
CA ALA A 400 21.62 -10.58 8.60
C ALA A 400 22.33 -9.95 7.39
N ARG A 401 23.30 -10.63 6.79
CA ARG A 401 23.94 -10.20 5.54
C ARG A 401 23.00 -10.27 4.33
N ARG A 402 21.94 -11.10 4.45
CA ARG A 402 21.00 -11.35 3.34
C ARG A 402 19.55 -11.06 3.70
N TRP A 403 19.14 -11.29 4.94
CA TRP A 403 17.75 -11.13 5.39
C TRP A 403 17.66 -10.32 6.66
N VAL A 404 16.58 -9.57 6.84
CA VAL A 404 16.29 -8.89 8.12
C VAL A 404 16.12 -9.95 9.20
N THR A 405 17.08 -10.00 10.11
CA THR A 405 17.21 -11.03 11.15
C THR A 405 17.24 -10.38 12.53
N LEU A 406 16.34 -10.82 13.41
CA LEU A 406 16.23 -10.38 14.80
C LEU A 406 16.91 -11.39 15.75
N TYR A 407 17.50 -10.90 16.85
CA TYR A 407 17.81 -11.66 18.04
C TYR A 407 16.92 -11.18 19.19
N ASP A 408 16.31 -12.10 19.97
CA ASP A 408 15.50 -11.77 21.15
C ASP A 408 15.71 -12.85 22.24
N ASP A 409 16.07 -12.43 23.45
CA ASP A 409 16.24 -13.26 24.64
C ASP A 409 15.45 -12.76 25.85
N THR A 410 14.55 -11.81 25.63
CA THR A 410 13.88 -11.06 26.70
C THR A 410 12.79 -11.86 27.43
N ALA A 411 12.43 -13.06 26.94
CA ALA A 411 11.40 -13.91 27.53
C ALA A 411 11.75 -15.41 27.40
N ALA A 412 10.89 -16.29 27.93
CA ALA A 412 10.96 -17.73 27.66
C ALA A 412 10.54 -18.03 26.20
N ILE A 413 11.08 -19.11 25.63
CA ILE A 413 10.97 -19.46 24.21
C ILE A 413 9.52 -19.45 23.69
N GLY A 414 8.56 -19.98 24.42
CA GLY A 414 7.15 -19.96 24.02
C GLY A 414 6.58 -18.56 23.86
N ARG A 415 6.97 -17.60 24.74
CA ARG A 415 6.57 -16.19 24.59
C ARG A 415 7.30 -15.51 23.44
N LEU A 416 8.55 -15.87 23.17
CA LEU A 416 9.31 -15.36 22.03
C LEU A 416 8.64 -15.79 20.72
N TYR A 417 8.25 -17.06 20.57
CA TYR A 417 7.51 -17.54 19.41
C TYR A 417 6.19 -16.78 19.22
N ARG A 418 5.38 -16.60 20.30
CA ARG A 418 4.12 -15.85 20.22
C ARG A 418 4.32 -14.41 19.77
N ARG A 419 5.41 -13.78 20.24
CA ARG A 419 5.77 -12.43 19.82
C ARG A 419 6.11 -12.36 18.32
N GLN A 420 6.87 -13.36 17.82
CA GLN A 420 7.22 -13.44 16.41
C GLN A 420 6.01 -13.79 15.53
N ASP A 421 5.11 -14.64 15.99
CA ASP A 421 3.83 -14.90 15.33
C ASP A 421 3.03 -13.59 15.17
N GLU A 422 2.93 -12.76 16.21
CA GLU A 422 2.16 -11.51 16.23
C GLU A 422 2.76 -10.41 15.35
N VAL A 423 4.05 -10.42 15.07
CA VAL A 423 4.70 -9.48 14.14
C VAL A 423 4.89 -10.06 12.73
N GLY A 424 4.53 -11.32 12.53
CA GLY A 424 4.50 -11.96 11.23
C GLY A 424 5.83 -12.52 10.73
N THR A 425 6.79 -12.79 11.63
CA THR A 425 8.08 -13.41 11.28
C THR A 425 7.84 -14.85 10.82
N PRO A 426 8.19 -15.21 9.56
CA PRO A 426 7.91 -16.56 9.04
C PRO A 426 8.73 -17.67 9.69
N PHE A 427 9.96 -17.38 10.12
CA PHE A 427 10.86 -18.41 10.64
C PHE A 427 11.52 -18.00 11.96
N CYS A 428 11.50 -18.91 12.93
CA CYS A 428 12.26 -18.79 14.16
C CYS A 428 13.33 -19.89 14.21
N VAL A 429 14.59 -19.50 14.46
CA VAL A 429 15.74 -20.38 14.65
C VAL A 429 16.03 -20.46 16.15
N THR A 430 15.93 -21.64 16.74
CA THR A 430 16.22 -21.83 18.16
C THR A 430 17.54 -22.60 18.33
N VAL A 431 18.46 -21.98 19.07
CA VAL A 431 19.69 -22.60 19.52
C VAL A 431 19.47 -23.19 20.91
N ASP A 432 19.74 -24.45 21.06
CA ASP A 432 19.48 -25.22 22.30
C ASP A 432 20.75 -25.93 22.83
N VAL A 433 20.59 -26.66 23.92
CA VAL A 433 21.71 -27.42 24.54
C VAL A 433 22.24 -28.49 23.59
N LYS A 434 21.38 -29.15 22.79
CA LYS A 434 21.82 -30.14 21.81
C LYS A 434 22.67 -29.53 20.70
N THR A 435 22.43 -28.26 20.37
CA THR A 435 23.24 -27.54 19.36
C THR A 435 24.69 -27.42 19.78
N VAL A 436 24.95 -26.99 21.03
CA VAL A 436 26.28 -26.64 21.53
C VAL A 436 26.90 -27.75 22.38
N GLY A 437 26.10 -28.67 22.90
CA GLY A 437 26.51 -29.72 23.83
C GLY A 437 26.44 -29.33 25.32
N ASP A 438 26.81 -30.23 26.18
CA ASP A 438 26.90 -30.02 27.64
C ASP A 438 28.22 -30.53 28.16
N ALA A 439 29.19 -29.64 28.33
CA ALA A 439 30.54 -29.97 28.75
C ALA A 439 30.56 -30.62 30.17
N ASP A 440 29.64 -30.19 31.04
CA ASP A 440 29.53 -30.75 32.41
C ASP A 440 29.08 -32.20 32.39
N LYS A 441 28.39 -32.64 31.35
CA LYS A 441 27.95 -34.02 31.13
C LYS A 441 28.83 -34.80 30.16
N GLY A 442 29.84 -34.16 29.57
CA GLY A 442 30.67 -34.75 28.52
C GLY A 442 29.94 -34.98 27.19
N GLU A 443 28.86 -34.28 26.96
CA GLU A 443 28.05 -34.36 25.73
C GLU A 443 28.53 -33.34 24.70
N SER A 444 28.93 -33.81 23.51
CA SER A 444 29.26 -32.92 22.39
C SER A 444 28.00 -32.44 21.69
N GLY A 445 28.01 -31.18 21.22
CA GLY A 445 26.92 -30.62 20.41
C GLY A 445 26.77 -31.32 19.06
N ASP A 446 25.54 -31.37 18.55
CA ASP A 446 25.22 -31.93 17.23
C ASP A 446 25.37 -30.90 16.09
N GLY A 447 25.65 -29.61 16.41
CA GLY A 447 25.80 -28.55 15.44
C GLY A 447 24.53 -28.24 14.64
N LYS A 448 23.36 -28.60 15.17
CA LYS A 448 22.06 -28.38 14.53
C LYS A 448 21.18 -27.42 15.35
N VAL A 449 20.30 -26.73 14.71
CA VAL A 449 19.30 -25.83 15.31
C VAL A 449 17.89 -26.24 14.93
N THR A 450 16.93 -25.81 15.72
CA THR A 450 15.52 -26.01 15.40
C THR A 450 15.01 -24.80 14.60
N ILE A 451 14.46 -25.01 13.41
CA ILE A 451 13.69 -24.02 12.67
C ILE A 451 12.21 -24.30 12.94
N ARG A 452 11.47 -23.29 13.39
CA ARG A 452 10.01 -23.32 13.50
C ARG A 452 9.43 -22.42 12.42
N GLU A 453 8.54 -22.98 11.59
CA GLU A 453 7.74 -22.21 10.64
C GLU A 453 6.49 -21.65 11.34
N ARG A 454 6.10 -20.41 10.97
CA ARG A 454 5.04 -19.63 11.62
C ARG A 454 3.66 -20.24 11.46
N ASP A 455 3.28 -20.61 10.24
CA ASP A 455 1.88 -20.89 9.90
C ASP A 455 1.47 -22.32 10.29
N SER A 456 2.31 -23.30 9.99
CA SER A 456 2.13 -24.69 10.40
C SER A 456 2.54 -24.97 11.84
N MET A 457 3.43 -24.13 12.40
CA MET A 457 4.16 -24.34 13.65
C MET A 457 5.05 -25.59 13.62
N GLU A 458 5.27 -26.16 12.45
CA GLU A 458 6.15 -27.29 12.26
C GLU A 458 7.60 -26.93 12.63
N GLN A 459 8.29 -27.88 13.23
CA GLN A 459 9.69 -27.72 13.61
C GLN A 459 10.54 -28.79 12.95
N ILE A 460 11.69 -28.38 12.41
CA ILE A 460 12.69 -29.27 11.83
C ILE A 460 14.05 -29.00 12.44
N ARG A 461 14.90 -30.02 12.45
CA ARG A 461 16.27 -29.90 12.95
C ARG A 461 17.27 -29.83 11.79
N VAL A 462 17.96 -28.68 11.67
CA VAL A 462 18.80 -28.33 10.51
C VAL A 462 20.23 -28.07 10.94
N PRO A 463 21.25 -28.63 10.24
CA PRO A 463 22.64 -28.28 10.47
C PRO A 463 22.90 -26.79 10.32
N LEU A 464 23.75 -26.21 11.16
CA LEU A 464 24.13 -24.79 11.09
C LEU A 464 24.62 -24.37 9.69
N ALA A 465 25.34 -25.28 9.01
CA ALA A 465 25.88 -25.02 7.67
C ALA A 465 24.81 -24.90 6.58
N ASP A 466 23.64 -25.54 6.77
CA ASP A 466 22.59 -25.61 5.73
C ASP A 466 21.60 -24.45 5.79
N LEU A 467 21.63 -23.62 6.84
CA LEU A 467 20.63 -22.59 7.10
C LEU A 467 20.45 -21.61 5.93
N GLU A 468 21.55 -21.14 5.34
CA GLU A 468 21.48 -20.20 4.22
C GLU A 468 20.89 -20.84 2.96
N ALA A 469 21.14 -22.13 2.74
CA ALA A 469 20.54 -22.86 1.63
C ALA A 469 19.03 -23.06 1.86
N VAL A 470 18.62 -23.44 3.06
CA VAL A 470 17.19 -23.58 3.42
C VAL A 470 16.46 -22.26 3.26
N PHE A 471 16.97 -21.19 3.89
CA PHE A 471 16.33 -19.88 3.81
C PHE A 471 16.38 -19.26 2.40
N GLY A 472 17.45 -19.49 1.65
CA GLY A 472 17.55 -19.07 0.25
C GLY A 472 16.47 -19.67 -0.62
N ARG A 473 16.11 -20.95 -0.40
CA ARG A 473 15.02 -21.59 -1.15
C ARG A 473 13.65 -20.98 -0.84
N VAL A 474 13.34 -20.75 0.44
CA VAL A 474 12.00 -20.30 0.87
C VAL A 474 11.81 -18.78 0.86
N LEU A 475 12.86 -18.00 1.09
CA LEU A 475 12.77 -16.54 1.14
C LEU A 475 13.08 -15.85 -0.19
N ASP A 476 13.95 -16.44 -1.02
CA ASP A 476 14.38 -15.83 -2.27
C ASP A 476 13.99 -16.67 -3.49
N GLY A 477 13.93 -18.00 -3.34
CA GLY A 477 13.62 -18.94 -4.42
C GLY A 477 12.13 -19.27 -4.59
N GLY A 478 11.27 -18.80 -3.68
CA GLY A 478 9.83 -19.03 -3.72
C GLY A 478 9.40 -20.49 -3.53
N ALA A 479 10.29 -21.35 -2.98
CA ALA A 479 9.93 -22.73 -2.65
C ALA A 479 8.97 -22.78 -1.46
N GLU A 480 8.02 -23.69 -1.51
CA GLU A 480 7.12 -23.93 -0.39
C GLU A 480 7.90 -24.52 0.81
N TRP A 481 7.50 -24.14 2.03
CA TRP A 481 8.13 -24.64 3.25
C TRP A 481 8.16 -26.17 3.32
N ALA A 482 7.07 -26.83 2.95
CA ALA A 482 6.96 -28.28 2.97
C ALA A 482 8.05 -28.99 2.14
N GLU A 483 8.42 -28.42 0.98
CA GLU A 483 9.50 -28.95 0.14
C GLU A 483 10.88 -28.75 0.76
N ALA A 484 11.11 -27.55 1.34
CA ALA A 484 12.38 -27.25 2.00
C ALA A 484 12.57 -28.09 3.27
N ALA A 485 11.50 -28.32 4.02
CA ALA A 485 11.48 -29.07 5.28
C ALA A 485 11.63 -30.58 5.07
N ALA A 486 11.20 -31.13 3.94
CA ALA A 486 11.19 -32.58 3.68
C ALA A 486 12.57 -33.26 3.77
N ALA A 487 13.66 -32.48 3.58
CA ALA A 487 15.03 -32.99 3.65
C ALA A 487 15.55 -33.15 5.08
N TYR A 488 14.81 -32.66 6.10
CA TYR A 488 15.29 -32.58 7.47
C TYR A 488 14.33 -33.30 8.43
N PRO A 489 14.87 -33.89 9.53
CA PRO A 489 14.02 -34.56 10.51
C PRO A 489 13.12 -33.56 11.24
N ARG A 490 11.86 -33.95 11.46
CA ARG A 490 10.97 -33.21 12.33
C ARG A 490 11.51 -33.23 13.77
N SER A 491 11.34 -32.11 14.45
CA SER A 491 11.69 -31.97 15.86
C SER A 491 10.39 -31.91 16.67
N ASP A 492 10.24 -32.83 17.59
CA ASP A 492 9.19 -32.73 18.61
C ASP A 492 9.59 -31.58 19.55
N GLY A 493 8.79 -30.48 19.53
CA GLY A 493 9.05 -29.27 20.29
C GLY A 493 8.84 -29.41 21.82
#